data_f0dbba44a37b256086ebfa95607df37a
#
_entry.id   f0dbba44a37b256086ebfa95607df37a
#
_cell.length_a   1.000
_cell.length_b   1.000
_cell.length_c   1.000
_cell.angle_alpha   90.00
_cell.angle_beta   90.00
_cell.angle_gamma   90.00
#
_symmetry.space_group_name_H-M   'P 1'
#
loop_
_entity.id
_entity.type
_entity.pdbx_description
1 polymer ?
#
loop_
_entity_poly.entity_id
_entity_poly.type
_entity_poly.pdbx_seq_one_letter_code
_entity_poly.pdbx_strand_id
1 'polypeptide(L)'
;MIQVVLQNDYHKTELAFPCREVEIADALIALNSDNDLSKGVFISQMIEPEELNVLENQFIDLDELNYLAKRMESFFGEVEFSQFYEALKHEDFTGMKDIINLTFNMNRYPLIQDISDVAKIGREYMLVTQGALPTGDLDNPCYAEKGRELIQSGKGIFTEHGMLFVDEETPFQELYDGEVFPFYLCDSDYVLTVILEYNDKQELISLPCEEMAIYKASKRLKAPNIDSLTVTLEGTASKHSEWVARFEDILREQGISETNLLARTITAYGVDYDKLSALADYANVDDARDLIKLIENEDRFYFF
;
A
#
# COMPACT_ATOMS: atom_id res chain seq x y z
N MET A 1 7.07 10.17 -0.56
CA MET A 1 6.12 11.13 -1.20
C MET A 1 6.48 11.25 -2.66
N ILE A 2 5.51 11.23 -3.57
CA ILE A 2 5.71 11.47 -5.01
C ILE A 2 5.03 12.80 -5.34
N GLN A 3 5.73 13.74 -5.96
CA GLN A 3 5.18 15.03 -6.35
C GLN A 3 5.35 15.25 -7.85
N VAL A 4 4.28 15.60 -8.53
CA VAL A 4 4.24 15.73 -9.99
C VAL A 4 3.52 17.00 -10.44
N VAL A 5 3.85 17.44 -11.65
CA VAL A 5 3.07 18.44 -12.39
C VAL A 5 2.20 17.71 -13.41
N LEU A 6 0.90 17.75 -13.19
CA LEU A 6 -0.10 17.23 -14.12
C LEU A 6 -0.44 18.30 -15.15
N GLN A 7 -0.72 17.90 -16.38
CA GLN A 7 -1.06 18.81 -17.45
C GLN A 7 -2.17 18.28 -18.34
N ASN A 8 -3.10 19.15 -18.71
CA ASN A 8 -4.06 18.93 -19.79
C ASN A 8 -4.15 20.21 -20.61
N ASP A 9 -3.84 20.12 -21.91
CA ASP A 9 -3.73 21.26 -22.84
C ASP A 9 -2.89 22.43 -22.23
N TYR A 10 -3.56 23.52 -21.85
CA TYR A 10 -2.91 24.71 -21.28
C TYR A 10 -2.98 24.79 -19.75
N HIS A 11 -3.67 23.85 -19.10
CA HIS A 11 -3.83 23.82 -17.66
C HIS A 11 -2.76 22.93 -17.03
N LYS A 12 -2.21 23.42 -15.92
CA LYS A 12 -1.26 22.66 -15.11
C LYS A 12 -1.66 22.75 -13.65
N THR A 13 -1.43 21.67 -12.92
CA THR A 13 -1.57 21.63 -11.47
C THR A 13 -0.52 20.73 -10.86
N GLU A 14 -0.09 21.03 -9.64
CA GLU A 14 0.80 20.15 -8.88
C GLU A 14 -0.04 19.25 -7.98
N LEU A 15 0.38 18.01 -7.83
CA LEU A 15 -0.23 17.06 -6.92
C LEU A 15 0.84 16.21 -6.26
N ALA A 16 0.71 16.03 -4.94
CA ALA A 16 1.58 15.18 -4.14
C ALA A 16 0.85 13.89 -3.74
N PHE A 17 1.53 12.76 -3.85
CA PHE A 17 1.03 11.43 -3.51
C PHE A 17 1.85 10.82 -2.35
N PRO A 18 1.21 9.99 -1.47
CA PRO A 18 -0.22 9.65 -1.55
C PRO A 18 -1.11 10.81 -1.14
N CYS A 19 -2.30 10.86 -1.71
CA CYS A 19 -3.29 11.89 -1.43
C CYS A 19 -4.71 11.27 -1.32
N ARG A 20 -5.65 12.08 -0.86
CA ARG A 20 -7.05 11.69 -0.74
C ARG A 20 -7.76 11.79 -2.09
N GLU A 21 -8.84 11.03 -2.24
CA GLU A 21 -9.66 11.03 -3.45
C GLU A 21 -10.20 12.43 -3.82
N VAL A 22 -10.50 13.24 -2.82
CA VAL A 22 -10.96 14.63 -3.04
C VAL A 22 -9.87 15.48 -3.68
N GLU A 23 -8.60 15.29 -3.32
CA GLU A 23 -7.47 16.04 -3.87
C GLU A 23 -7.20 15.65 -5.34
N ILE A 24 -7.38 14.37 -5.68
CA ILE A 24 -7.35 13.91 -7.08
C ILE A 24 -8.49 14.57 -7.87
N ALA A 25 -9.71 14.58 -7.32
CA ALA A 25 -10.86 15.19 -7.98
C ALA A 25 -10.66 16.70 -8.19
N ASP A 26 -10.15 17.43 -7.20
CA ASP A 26 -9.85 18.86 -7.30
C ASP A 26 -8.78 19.15 -8.36
N ALA A 27 -7.75 18.30 -8.45
CA ALA A 27 -6.72 18.41 -9.48
C ALA A 27 -7.29 18.20 -10.88
N LEU A 28 -8.17 17.21 -11.07
CA LEU A 28 -8.86 16.96 -12.35
C LEU A 28 -9.77 18.13 -12.76
N ILE A 29 -10.49 18.73 -11.81
CA ILE A 29 -11.30 19.93 -12.05
C ILE A 29 -10.39 21.11 -12.47
N ALA A 30 -9.27 21.32 -11.79
CA ALA A 30 -8.31 22.37 -12.11
C ALA A 30 -7.72 22.22 -13.53
N LEU A 31 -7.59 20.98 -14.00
CA LEU A 31 -7.12 20.65 -15.34
C LEU A 31 -8.21 20.81 -16.42
N ASN A 32 -9.45 21.16 -16.08
CA ASN A 32 -10.61 21.06 -16.98
C ASN A 32 -10.68 19.69 -17.69
N SER A 33 -10.23 18.66 -17.01
CA SER A 33 -10.28 17.31 -17.55
C SER A 33 -11.71 16.79 -17.40
N ASP A 34 -12.33 16.37 -18.50
CA ASP A 34 -13.54 15.56 -18.41
C ASP A 34 -13.21 14.33 -17.54
N ASN A 35 -14.09 13.95 -16.62
CA ASN A 35 -13.88 12.84 -15.67
C ASN A 35 -13.72 11.44 -16.33
N ASP A 36 -13.26 11.39 -17.59
CA ASP A 36 -12.91 10.15 -18.26
C ASP A 36 -11.50 9.71 -17.83
N LEU A 37 -11.41 9.17 -16.62
CA LEU A 37 -10.19 8.63 -16.02
C LEU A 37 -9.59 7.45 -16.80
N SER A 38 -10.31 6.91 -17.77
CA SER A 38 -9.86 5.74 -18.55
C SER A 38 -8.62 5.98 -19.42
N LYS A 39 -8.23 7.24 -19.61
CA LYS A 39 -7.08 7.63 -20.45
C LYS A 39 -5.84 8.04 -19.66
N GLY A 40 -5.96 8.08 -18.32
CA GLY A 40 -4.91 8.66 -17.48
C GLY A 40 -4.75 10.16 -17.64
N VAL A 41 -3.85 10.76 -16.89
CA VAL A 41 -3.49 12.19 -16.91
C VAL A 41 -2.03 12.33 -17.31
N PHE A 42 -1.73 13.33 -18.12
CA PHE A 42 -0.37 13.57 -18.59
C PHE A 42 0.51 14.14 -17.48
N ILE A 43 1.61 13.47 -17.15
CA ILE A 43 2.64 13.97 -16.25
C ILE A 43 3.64 14.79 -17.07
N SER A 44 3.63 16.10 -16.87
CA SER A 44 4.55 17.01 -17.60
C SER A 44 5.90 17.18 -16.90
N GLN A 45 5.96 16.87 -15.60
CA GLN A 45 7.19 16.92 -14.80
C GLN A 45 7.05 16.06 -13.56
N MET A 46 8.09 15.31 -13.22
CA MET A 46 8.31 14.71 -11.92
C MET A 46 9.09 15.69 -11.06
N ILE A 47 8.54 16.10 -9.91
CA ILE A 47 9.23 17.02 -8.98
C ILE A 47 10.07 16.20 -8.01
N GLU A 48 9.48 15.16 -7.42
CA GLU A 48 10.10 14.24 -6.47
C GLU A 48 9.43 12.86 -6.55
N PRO A 49 10.17 11.76 -6.43
CA PRO A 49 11.63 11.66 -6.47
C PRO A 49 12.16 11.67 -7.92
N GLU A 50 13.40 12.14 -8.11
CA GLU A 50 14.03 12.21 -9.44
C GLU A 50 14.15 10.84 -10.13
N GLU A 51 14.27 9.78 -9.37
CA GLU A 51 14.39 8.42 -9.86
C GLU A 51 13.13 7.94 -10.60
N LEU A 52 11.98 8.57 -10.38
CA LEU A 52 10.75 8.31 -11.10
C LEU A 52 10.55 9.20 -12.34
N ASN A 53 11.57 9.93 -12.80
CA ASN A 53 11.51 10.73 -14.04
C ASN A 53 11.15 9.91 -15.28
N VAL A 54 11.31 8.59 -15.21
CA VAL A 54 10.84 7.67 -16.25
C VAL A 54 9.33 7.81 -16.53
N LEU A 55 8.54 8.31 -15.56
CA LEU A 55 7.10 8.56 -15.72
C LEU A 55 6.78 9.92 -16.35
N GLU A 56 7.76 10.78 -16.56
CA GLU A 56 7.54 12.05 -17.26
C GLU A 56 7.14 11.84 -18.73
N ASN A 57 6.34 12.75 -19.21
CA ASN A 57 5.82 12.75 -20.59
C ASN A 57 4.96 11.51 -20.93
N GLN A 58 4.35 10.91 -19.91
CA GLN A 58 3.43 9.77 -20.04
C GLN A 58 2.03 10.13 -19.56
N PHE A 59 1.04 9.40 -20.07
CA PHE A 59 -0.31 9.38 -19.51
C PHE A 59 -0.37 8.28 -18.46
N ILE A 60 -0.64 8.67 -17.22
CA ILE A 60 -0.63 7.76 -16.05
C ILE A 60 -1.99 7.78 -15.39
N ASP A 61 -2.47 6.62 -14.97
CA ASP A 61 -3.62 6.51 -14.08
C ASP A 61 -3.21 7.04 -12.69
N LEU A 62 -3.93 8.05 -12.20
CA LEU A 62 -3.62 8.66 -10.90
C LEU A 62 -3.89 7.69 -9.73
N ASP A 63 -4.77 6.71 -9.91
CA ASP A 63 -5.00 5.67 -8.90
C ASP A 63 -3.80 4.73 -8.80
N GLU A 64 -3.17 4.37 -9.93
CA GLU A 64 -1.92 3.61 -9.94
C GLU A 64 -0.78 4.39 -9.27
N LEU A 65 -0.67 5.69 -9.56
CA LEU A 65 0.36 6.53 -8.96
C LEU A 65 0.14 6.69 -7.44
N ASN A 66 -1.12 6.87 -7.03
CA ASN A 66 -1.50 6.93 -5.63
C ASN A 66 -1.23 5.60 -4.89
N TYR A 67 -1.53 4.49 -5.54
CA TYR A 67 -1.21 3.17 -5.02
C TYR A 67 0.29 2.95 -4.87
N LEU A 68 1.09 3.28 -5.89
CA LEU A 68 2.54 3.22 -5.83
C LEU A 68 3.09 4.04 -4.66
N ALA A 69 2.63 5.28 -4.51
CA ALA A 69 3.06 6.16 -3.42
C ALA A 69 2.73 5.57 -2.04
N LYS A 70 1.52 5.06 -1.85
CA LYS A 70 1.12 4.36 -0.61
C LYS A 70 1.96 3.10 -0.36
N ARG A 71 2.26 2.35 -1.42
CA ARG A 71 3.11 1.16 -1.31
C ARG A 71 4.53 1.52 -0.89
N MET A 72 5.06 2.63 -1.41
CA MET A 72 6.39 3.14 -1.04
C MET A 72 6.44 3.65 0.41
N GLU A 73 5.32 4.13 0.99
CA GLU A 73 5.29 4.49 2.42
C GLU A 73 5.50 3.29 3.35
N SER A 74 5.29 2.07 2.87
CA SER A 74 5.57 0.86 3.64
C SER A 74 7.05 0.44 3.64
N PHE A 75 7.91 1.17 2.95
CA PHE A 75 9.36 0.90 2.94
C PHE A 75 10.01 1.32 4.26
N PHE A 76 10.90 0.48 4.76
CA PHE A 76 11.62 0.71 6.01
C PHE A 76 12.91 1.50 5.76
N GLY A 77 12.83 2.82 5.88
CA GLY A 77 13.98 3.70 5.84
C GLY A 77 14.64 3.87 4.46
N GLU A 78 15.75 4.60 4.45
CA GLU A 78 16.45 5.00 3.22
C GLU A 78 17.03 3.82 2.43
N VAL A 79 17.32 2.70 3.10
CA VAL A 79 17.93 1.53 2.45
C VAL A 79 16.98 0.91 1.42
N GLU A 80 15.70 0.71 1.78
CA GLU A 80 14.72 0.13 0.87
C GLU A 80 14.38 1.06 -0.29
N PHE A 81 14.35 2.37 -0.05
CA PHE A 81 14.21 3.35 -1.13
C PHE A 81 15.37 3.28 -2.11
N SER A 82 16.61 3.27 -1.61
CA SER A 82 17.80 3.14 -2.44
C SER A 82 17.79 1.83 -3.24
N GLN A 83 17.41 0.73 -2.59
CA GLN A 83 17.28 -0.57 -3.24
C GLN A 83 16.24 -0.55 -4.36
N PHE A 84 15.08 0.05 -4.11
CA PHE A 84 14.02 0.19 -5.11
C PHE A 84 14.50 1.00 -6.32
N TYR A 85 15.13 2.15 -6.09
CA TYR A 85 15.58 3.01 -7.18
C TYR A 85 16.70 2.39 -8.00
N GLU A 86 17.65 1.69 -7.35
CA GLU A 86 18.71 1.01 -8.08
C GLU A 86 18.18 -0.19 -8.88
N ALA A 87 17.19 -0.92 -8.34
CA ALA A 87 16.52 -1.99 -9.06
C ALA A 87 15.72 -1.44 -10.25
N LEU A 88 15.01 -0.32 -10.08
CA LEU A 88 14.27 0.35 -11.15
C LEU A 88 15.18 0.78 -12.30
N LYS A 89 16.33 1.39 -11.99
CA LYS A 89 17.34 1.76 -12.99
C LYS A 89 17.90 0.55 -13.71
N HIS A 90 18.12 -0.55 -12.99
CA HIS A 90 18.71 -1.77 -13.55
C HIS A 90 17.77 -2.47 -14.54
N GLU A 91 16.48 -2.60 -14.17
CA GLU A 91 15.47 -3.28 -15.00
C GLU A 91 14.95 -2.41 -16.15
N ASP A 92 15.26 -1.11 -16.16
CA ASP A 92 14.82 -0.15 -17.18
C ASP A 92 13.27 -0.14 -17.35
N PHE A 93 12.56 -0.32 -16.24
CA PHE A 93 11.10 -0.30 -16.23
C PHE A 93 10.55 1.10 -16.49
N THR A 94 9.59 1.19 -17.39
CA THR A 94 8.97 2.46 -17.82
C THR A 94 7.46 2.49 -17.58
N GLY A 95 6.83 1.34 -17.37
CA GLY A 95 5.38 1.21 -17.19
C GLY A 95 4.99 1.13 -15.72
N MET A 96 3.85 1.75 -15.35
CA MET A 96 3.32 1.72 -13.97
C MET A 96 3.14 0.30 -13.45
N LYS A 97 2.63 -0.63 -14.27
CA LYS A 97 2.47 -2.04 -13.90
C LYS A 97 3.79 -2.66 -13.40
N ASP A 98 4.88 -2.47 -14.15
CA ASP A 98 6.17 -3.07 -13.81
C ASP A 98 6.77 -2.41 -12.58
N ILE A 99 6.63 -1.09 -12.44
CA ILE A 99 7.10 -0.32 -11.28
C ILE A 99 6.33 -0.72 -10.01
N ILE A 100 5.01 -0.90 -10.09
CA ILE A 100 4.22 -1.41 -8.97
C ILE A 100 4.67 -2.82 -8.59
N ASN A 101 4.82 -3.72 -9.58
CA ASN A 101 5.27 -5.08 -9.33
C ASN A 101 6.67 -5.12 -8.72
N LEU A 102 7.57 -4.23 -9.11
CA LEU A 102 8.90 -4.13 -8.52
C LEU A 102 8.84 -3.96 -7.00
N THR A 103 7.88 -3.18 -6.47
CA THR A 103 7.73 -2.99 -5.02
C THR A 103 7.45 -4.28 -4.24
N PHE A 104 6.97 -5.32 -4.89
CA PHE A 104 6.70 -6.65 -4.31
C PHE A 104 7.84 -7.64 -4.55
N ASN A 105 8.85 -7.25 -5.32
CA ASN A 105 9.95 -8.11 -5.73
C ASN A 105 11.31 -7.64 -5.18
N MET A 106 11.30 -6.83 -4.14
CA MET A 106 12.52 -6.23 -3.57
C MET A 106 13.53 -7.28 -3.08
N ASN A 107 13.06 -8.43 -2.61
CA ASN A 107 13.90 -9.55 -2.21
C ASN A 107 14.77 -10.13 -3.35
N ARG A 108 14.38 -9.89 -4.59
CA ARG A 108 15.16 -10.26 -5.79
C ARG A 108 16.39 -9.37 -6.03
N TYR A 109 16.40 -8.17 -5.42
CA TYR A 109 17.40 -7.13 -5.69
C TYR A 109 18.18 -6.72 -4.43
N PRO A 110 18.94 -7.63 -3.80
CA PRO A 110 19.72 -7.29 -2.62
C PRO A 110 20.70 -6.15 -2.89
N LEU A 111 20.59 -5.05 -2.13
CA LEU A 111 21.54 -3.94 -2.16
C LEU A 111 22.44 -3.99 -0.94
N ILE A 112 23.74 -4.16 -1.17
CA ILE A 112 24.78 -4.20 -0.14
C ILE A 112 25.43 -2.82 -0.04
N GLN A 113 25.14 -2.08 1.03
CA GLN A 113 25.64 -0.72 1.20
C GLN A 113 27.12 -0.67 1.66
N ASP A 114 27.50 -1.51 2.63
CA ASP A 114 28.88 -1.53 3.13
C ASP A 114 29.75 -2.51 2.32
N ILE A 115 30.36 -1.99 1.28
CA ILE A 115 31.27 -2.72 0.40
C ILE A 115 32.77 -2.56 0.79
N SER A 116 33.05 -2.02 1.98
CA SER A 116 34.42 -1.71 2.42
C SER A 116 35.22 -2.96 2.75
N ASP A 117 34.58 -4.09 3.01
CA ASP A 117 35.23 -5.36 3.37
C ASP A 117 34.48 -6.55 2.76
N VAL A 118 35.24 -7.54 2.29
CA VAL A 118 34.67 -8.73 1.63
C VAL A 118 33.78 -9.56 2.56
N ALA A 119 34.12 -9.64 3.85
CA ALA A 119 33.31 -10.37 4.81
C ALA A 119 31.99 -9.64 5.09
N LYS A 120 32.01 -8.31 5.08
CA LYS A 120 30.76 -7.50 5.21
C LYS A 120 29.83 -7.72 4.02
N ILE A 121 30.35 -7.67 2.79
CA ILE A 121 29.58 -7.97 1.58
C ILE A 121 28.88 -9.32 1.70
N GLY A 122 29.63 -10.37 2.05
CA GLY A 122 29.06 -11.71 2.18
C GLY A 122 28.04 -11.82 3.32
N ARG A 123 28.30 -11.17 4.45
CA ARG A 123 27.40 -11.16 5.61
C ARG A 123 26.10 -10.44 5.30
N GLU A 124 26.16 -9.24 4.75
CA GLU A 124 24.96 -8.46 4.39
C GLU A 124 24.13 -9.18 3.32
N TYR A 125 24.79 -9.72 2.29
CA TYR A 125 24.08 -10.52 1.29
C TYR A 125 23.33 -11.71 1.92
N MET A 126 23.99 -12.46 2.81
CA MET A 126 23.34 -13.58 3.50
C MET A 126 22.22 -13.10 4.43
N LEU A 127 22.37 -11.95 5.08
CA LEU A 127 21.33 -11.37 5.92
C LEU A 127 20.09 -11.00 5.11
N VAL A 128 20.27 -10.33 3.99
CA VAL A 128 19.15 -9.89 3.12
C VAL A 128 18.44 -11.10 2.48
N THR A 129 19.21 -12.09 2.01
CA THR A 129 18.63 -13.24 1.31
C THR A 129 18.06 -14.32 2.23
N GLN A 130 18.57 -14.44 3.47
CA GLN A 130 18.14 -15.47 4.44
C GLN A 130 17.25 -14.91 5.56
N GLY A 131 17.14 -13.59 5.67
CA GLY A 131 16.32 -12.91 6.68
C GLY A 131 16.89 -12.91 8.11
N ALA A 132 17.82 -13.81 8.43
CA ALA A 132 18.47 -13.87 9.73
C ALA A 132 19.86 -14.52 9.63
N LEU A 133 20.78 -14.08 10.49
CA LEU A 133 22.09 -14.72 10.69
C LEU A 133 22.21 -15.20 12.13
N PRO A 134 23.02 -16.26 12.42
CA PRO A 134 23.28 -16.70 13.78
C PRO A 134 23.88 -15.56 14.61
N THR A 135 23.24 -15.27 15.74
CA THR A 135 23.73 -14.24 16.67
C THR A 135 25.03 -14.70 17.34
N GLY A 136 26.06 -13.91 17.25
CA GLY A 136 27.35 -14.13 17.94
C GLY A 136 28.53 -14.51 17.06
N ASP A 137 28.35 -14.68 15.77
CA ASP A 137 29.41 -15.13 14.85
C ASP A 137 29.74 -14.05 13.81
N LEU A 138 30.11 -12.85 14.29
CA LEU A 138 30.43 -11.70 13.42
C LEU A 138 31.67 -11.94 12.55
N ASP A 139 32.58 -12.81 12.99
CA ASP A 139 33.85 -13.11 12.33
C ASP A 139 33.87 -14.49 11.64
N ASN A 140 32.67 -15.02 11.29
CA ASN A 140 32.60 -16.32 10.63
C ASN A 140 33.30 -16.29 9.27
N PRO A 141 34.30 -17.19 9.05
CA PRO A 141 35.01 -17.25 7.77
C PRO A 141 34.14 -17.44 6.54
N CYS A 142 32.94 -18.02 6.70
CA CYS A 142 31.97 -18.21 5.60
C CYS A 142 31.50 -16.89 4.99
N TYR A 143 31.47 -15.79 5.75
CA TYR A 143 31.12 -14.48 5.22
C TYR A 143 32.18 -13.98 4.22
N ALA A 144 33.43 -14.08 4.55
CA ALA A 144 34.52 -13.72 3.63
C ALA A 144 34.58 -14.64 2.40
N GLU A 145 34.23 -15.92 2.56
CA GLU A 145 34.13 -16.86 1.46
C GLU A 145 32.96 -16.49 0.52
N LYS A 146 31.80 -16.25 1.08
CA LYS A 146 30.61 -15.80 0.30
C LYS A 146 30.87 -14.47 -0.40
N GLY A 147 31.45 -13.50 0.28
CA GLY A 147 31.77 -12.20 -0.33
C GLY A 147 32.78 -12.35 -1.50
N ARG A 148 33.78 -13.22 -1.38
CA ARG A 148 34.71 -13.52 -2.50
C ARG A 148 34.00 -14.19 -3.68
N GLU A 149 33.11 -15.14 -3.40
CA GLU A 149 32.28 -15.79 -4.41
C GLU A 149 31.46 -14.76 -5.19
N LEU A 150 30.78 -13.85 -4.47
CA LEU A 150 29.95 -12.81 -5.06
C LEU A 150 30.76 -11.86 -5.95
N ILE A 151 31.90 -11.39 -5.47
CA ILE A 151 32.77 -10.51 -6.25
C ILE A 151 33.32 -11.25 -7.48
N GLN A 152 33.74 -12.50 -7.33
CA GLN A 152 34.31 -13.31 -8.42
C GLN A 152 33.27 -13.70 -9.47
N SER A 153 32.00 -13.83 -9.06
CA SER A 153 30.91 -14.13 -9.99
C SER A 153 30.68 -13.02 -11.01
N GLY A 154 31.13 -11.77 -10.70
CA GLY A 154 30.91 -10.60 -11.53
C GLY A 154 29.42 -10.19 -11.63
N LYS A 155 28.55 -10.74 -10.77
CA LYS A 155 27.10 -10.47 -10.79
C LYS A 155 26.72 -9.20 -10.02
N GLY A 156 27.63 -8.66 -9.20
CA GLY A 156 27.41 -7.42 -8.46
C GLY A 156 27.54 -6.20 -9.36
N ILE A 157 26.58 -5.31 -9.31
CA ILE A 157 26.52 -4.05 -10.05
C ILE A 157 26.84 -2.93 -9.07
N PHE A 158 27.90 -2.18 -9.34
CA PHE A 158 28.25 -1.01 -8.53
C PHE A 158 27.30 0.13 -8.82
N THR A 159 26.69 0.68 -7.78
CA THR A 159 25.75 1.78 -7.81
C THR A 159 26.20 2.91 -6.89
N GLU A 160 25.49 4.03 -6.90
CA GLU A 160 25.77 5.13 -5.96
C GLU A 160 25.51 4.75 -4.50
N HIS A 161 24.63 3.77 -4.26
CA HIS A 161 24.21 3.34 -2.93
C HIS A 161 24.89 2.05 -2.44
N GLY A 162 25.78 1.46 -3.25
CA GLY A 162 26.49 0.23 -2.89
C GLY A 162 26.62 -0.75 -4.05
N MET A 163 26.43 -2.02 -3.77
CA MET A 163 26.49 -3.08 -4.77
C MET A 163 25.13 -3.79 -4.85
N LEU A 164 24.47 -3.65 -5.98
CA LEU A 164 23.22 -4.32 -6.29
C LEU A 164 23.49 -5.72 -6.84
N PHE A 165 22.75 -6.70 -6.38
CA PHE A 165 22.71 -8.03 -6.94
C PHE A 165 21.32 -8.33 -7.47
N VAL A 166 21.25 -9.20 -8.49
CA VAL A 166 19.98 -9.75 -8.97
C VAL A 166 19.96 -11.24 -8.66
N ASP A 167 19.01 -11.66 -7.84
CA ASP A 167 18.76 -13.07 -7.57
C ASP A 167 17.92 -13.67 -8.69
N GLU A 168 18.58 -14.30 -9.66
CA GLU A 168 17.94 -14.93 -10.81
C GLU A 168 17.16 -16.20 -10.43
N GLU A 169 17.42 -16.79 -9.25
CA GLU A 169 16.72 -17.98 -8.76
C GLU A 169 15.35 -17.63 -8.19
N THR A 170 15.18 -16.40 -7.68
CA THR A 170 13.89 -15.88 -7.24
C THR A 170 13.11 -15.37 -8.46
N PRO A 171 11.96 -15.99 -8.84
CA PRO A 171 11.18 -15.53 -9.98
C PRO A 171 10.54 -14.17 -9.69
N PHE A 172 10.53 -13.30 -10.70
CA PHE A 172 9.76 -12.05 -10.63
C PHE A 172 8.27 -12.36 -10.60
N GLN A 173 7.55 -11.84 -9.61
CA GLN A 173 6.12 -12.07 -9.41
C GLN A 173 5.32 -10.91 -9.97
N GLU A 174 4.47 -11.16 -10.96
CA GLU A 174 3.50 -10.19 -11.45
C GLU A 174 2.21 -10.28 -10.61
N LEU A 175 2.18 -9.59 -9.46
CA LEU A 175 1.00 -9.54 -8.58
C LEU A 175 -0.03 -8.53 -9.07
N TYR A 176 0.41 -7.43 -9.66
CA TYR A 176 -0.45 -6.45 -10.30
C TYR A 176 -0.58 -6.75 -11.78
N ASP A 177 -1.80 -7.01 -12.23
CA ASP A 177 -2.10 -7.36 -13.62
C ASP A 177 -2.43 -6.13 -14.50
N GLY A 178 -2.52 -4.93 -13.91
CA GLY A 178 -2.95 -3.69 -14.56
C GLY A 178 -4.45 -3.40 -14.34
N GLU A 179 -5.15 -4.17 -13.53
CA GLU A 179 -6.58 -3.98 -13.27
C GLU A 179 -6.91 -3.86 -11.79
N VAL A 180 -6.51 -4.85 -10.97
CA VAL A 180 -6.88 -4.94 -9.55
C VAL A 180 -5.63 -4.81 -8.68
N PHE A 181 -5.66 -3.88 -7.73
CA PHE A 181 -4.51 -3.64 -6.87
C PHE A 181 -4.25 -4.80 -5.90
N PRO A 182 -3.00 -5.30 -5.83
CA PRO A 182 -2.61 -6.30 -4.84
C PRO A 182 -2.74 -5.74 -3.43
N PHE A 183 -3.17 -6.58 -2.50
CA PHE A 183 -3.15 -6.23 -1.09
C PHE A 183 -1.73 -6.21 -0.53
N TYR A 184 -1.47 -5.28 0.38
CA TYR A 184 -0.27 -5.24 1.20
C TYR A 184 -0.59 -4.71 2.59
N LEU A 185 0.13 -5.20 3.59
CA LEU A 185 0.02 -4.67 4.94
C LEU A 185 0.67 -3.29 5.00
N CYS A 186 -0.07 -2.31 5.50
CA CYS A 186 0.47 -1.01 5.86
C CYS A 186 0.12 -0.71 7.32
N ASP A 187 0.99 0.01 8.01
CA ASP A 187 0.76 0.45 9.40
C ASP A 187 -0.25 1.61 9.46
N SER A 188 -1.34 1.53 8.71
CA SER A 188 -2.41 2.50 8.76
C SER A 188 -3.41 2.16 9.86
N ASP A 189 -4.00 3.19 10.46
CA ASP A 189 -5.06 3.07 11.46
C ASP A 189 -6.36 2.60 10.81
N TYR A 190 -6.45 1.29 10.51
CA TYR A 190 -7.68 0.68 10.05
C TYR A 190 -8.45 0.00 11.20
N VAL A 191 -9.74 -0.09 11.06
CA VAL A 191 -10.64 -0.81 12.00
C VAL A 191 -10.82 -2.24 11.53
N LEU A 192 -11.05 -2.44 10.24
CA LEU A 192 -11.24 -3.75 9.62
C LEU A 192 -10.78 -3.73 8.15
N THR A 193 -10.55 -4.91 7.62
CA THR A 193 -10.29 -5.15 6.20
C THR A 193 -11.38 -6.03 5.61
N VAL A 194 -11.81 -5.71 4.40
CA VAL A 194 -12.83 -6.44 3.68
C VAL A 194 -12.35 -6.82 2.29
N ILE A 195 -12.78 -7.99 1.82
CA ILE A 195 -12.63 -8.43 0.44
C ILE A 195 -13.86 -8.02 -0.33
N LEU A 196 -13.67 -7.27 -1.41
CA LEU A 196 -14.67 -6.99 -2.42
C LEU A 196 -14.49 -7.99 -3.55
N GLU A 197 -15.54 -8.71 -3.92
CA GLU A 197 -15.48 -9.73 -4.97
C GLU A 197 -16.56 -9.52 -6.03
N TYR A 198 -16.16 -9.68 -7.30
CA TYR A 198 -17.07 -9.74 -8.44
C TYR A 198 -16.44 -10.56 -9.58
N ASN A 199 -17.17 -11.57 -10.10
CA ASN A 199 -16.73 -12.42 -11.22
C ASN A 199 -15.31 -12.98 -11.06
N ASP A 200 -15.04 -13.67 -9.97
CA ASP A 200 -13.74 -14.29 -9.63
C ASP A 200 -12.56 -13.31 -9.46
N LYS A 201 -12.81 -12.01 -9.48
CA LYS A 201 -11.84 -10.97 -9.12
C LYS A 201 -12.09 -10.47 -7.71
N GLN A 202 -11.01 -10.26 -6.98
CA GLN A 202 -11.07 -9.81 -5.60
C GLN A 202 -10.14 -8.62 -5.40
N GLU A 203 -10.60 -7.64 -4.64
CA GLU A 203 -9.76 -6.53 -4.16
C GLU A 203 -9.99 -6.35 -2.66
N LEU A 204 -8.91 -6.23 -1.91
CA LEU A 204 -8.96 -6.06 -0.47
C LEU A 204 -8.80 -4.59 -0.14
N ILE A 205 -9.71 -4.05 0.67
CA ILE A 205 -9.67 -2.66 1.13
C ILE A 205 -9.73 -2.59 2.65
N SER A 206 -9.09 -1.57 3.20
CA SER A 206 -9.14 -1.25 4.62
C SER A 206 -10.20 -0.20 4.91
N LEU A 207 -10.98 -0.37 5.97
CA LEU A 207 -11.95 0.59 6.46
C LEU A 207 -11.48 1.19 7.80
N PRO A 208 -11.66 2.50 8.01
CA PRO A 208 -12.38 3.43 7.15
C PRO A 208 -11.60 3.87 5.91
N CYS A 209 -12.33 4.09 4.82
CA CYS A 209 -11.80 4.70 3.61
C CYS A 209 -12.81 5.71 3.02
N GLU A 210 -12.39 6.49 2.02
CA GLU A 210 -13.31 7.38 1.32
C GLU A 210 -14.30 6.56 0.47
N GLU A 211 -15.57 7.01 0.37
CA GLU A 211 -16.62 6.34 -0.43
C GLU A 211 -16.18 6.18 -1.90
N MET A 212 -15.42 7.14 -2.40
CA MET A 212 -14.89 7.10 -3.76
C MET A 212 -13.92 5.92 -3.95
N ALA A 213 -13.16 5.54 -2.92
CA ALA A 213 -12.26 4.38 -2.99
C ALA A 213 -13.04 3.07 -3.19
N ILE A 214 -14.18 2.91 -2.48
CA ILE A 214 -15.09 1.76 -2.67
C ILE A 214 -15.67 1.77 -4.10
N TYR A 215 -16.13 2.93 -4.57
CA TYR A 215 -16.65 3.07 -5.91
C TYR A 215 -15.60 2.72 -6.99
N LYS A 216 -14.38 3.22 -6.86
CA LYS A 216 -13.28 2.94 -7.79
C LYS A 216 -12.89 1.45 -7.76
N ALA A 217 -12.84 0.83 -6.58
CA ALA A 217 -12.64 -0.62 -6.46
C ALA A 217 -13.74 -1.41 -7.19
N SER A 218 -15.01 -1.00 -7.06
CA SER A 218 -16.11 -1.63 -7.81
C SER A 218 -15.92 -1.53 -9.32
N LYS A 219 -15.37 -0.42 -9.82
CA LYS A 219 -15.06 -0.23 -11.26
C LYS A 219 -13.90 -1.10 -11.72
N ARG A 220 -12.82 -1.22 -10.94
CA ARG A 220 -11.70 -2.13 -11.25
C ARG A 220 -12.15 -3.58 -11.30
N LEU A 221 -13.04 -3.98 -10.40
CA LEU A 221 -13.67 -5.30 -10.39
C LEU A 221 -14.70 -5.48 -11.52
N LYS A 222 -15.03 -4.41 -12.28
CA LYS A 222 -16.03 -4.40 -13.36
C LYS A 222 -17.45 -4.72 -12.87
N ALA A 223 -17.75 -4.43 -11.60
CA ALA A 223 -19.07 -4.55 -11.05
C ALA A 223 -19.99 -3.44 -11.59
N PRO A 224 -21.27 -3.72 -11.89
CA PRO A 224 -22.20 -2.71 -12.39
C PRO A 224 -22.49 -1.62 -11.36
N ASN A 225 -22.50 -1.97 -10.07
CA ASN A 225 -22.67 -1.07 -8.94
C ASN A 225 -22.11 -1.71 -7.67
N ILE A 226 -22.02 -0.96 -6.58
CA ILE A 226 -21.50 -1.43 -5.29
C ILE A 226 -22.33 -2.56 -4.71
N ASP A 227 -23.67 -2.51 -4.88
CA ASP A 227 -24.59 -3.54 -4.36
C ASP A 227 -24.44 -4.90 -5.04
N SER A 228 -23.77 -4.94 -6.19
CA SER A 228 -23.46 -6.18 -6.91
C SER A 228 -22.21 -6.90 -6.40
N LEU A 229 -21.46 -6.27 -5.51
CA LEU A 229 -20.27 -6.86 -4.91
C LEU A 229 -20.66 -7.87 -3.83
N THR A 230 -19.95 -8.99 -3.79
CA THR A 230 -19.88 -9.80 -2.59
C THR A 230 -18.85 -9.18 -1.67
N VAL A 231 -19.23 -8.89 -0.43
CA VAL A 231 -18.35 -8.27 0.54
C VAL A 231 -18.18 -9.21 1.73
N THR A 232 -16.94 -9.59 2.03
CA THR A 232 -16.63 -10.47 3.15
C THR A 232 -15.60 -9.81 4.07
N LEU A 233 -15.75 -10.02 5.36
CA LEU A 233 -14.76 -9.58 6.34
C LEU A 233 -13.52 -10.46 6.23
N GLU A 234 -12.35 -9.86 6.01
CA GLU A 234 -11.06 -10.56 6.03
C GLU A 234 -10.44 -10.53 7.43
N GLY A 235 -10.53 -9.37 8.10
CA GLY A 235 -9.96 -9.23 9.42
C GLY A 235 -10.31 -7.90 10.09
N THR A 236 -9.95 -7.84 11.37
CA THR A 236 -10.01 -6.61 12.18
C THR A 236 -8.62 -6.27 12.68
N ALA A 237 -8.37 -5.01 13.04
CA ALA A 237 -7.16 -4.65 13.75
C ALA A 237 -7.00 -5.57 14.98
N SER A 238 -5.80 -6.08 15.21
CA SER A 238 -5.51 -7.16 16.17
C SER A 238 -6.04 -6.93 17.59
N LYS A 239 -6.25 -5.68 17.96
CA LYS A 239 -6.79 -5.27 19.29
C LYS A 239 -8.30 -5.52 19.43
N HIS A 240 -8.99 -5.87 18.37
CA HIS A 240 -10.45 -5.80 18.28
C HIS A 240 -11.07 -7.08 17.71
N SER A 241 -10.38 -8.21 17.94
CA SER A 241 -10.82 -9.52 17.43
C SER A 241 -12.18 -9.97 17.98
N GLU A 242 -12.59 -9.48 19.14
CA GLU A 242 -13.90 -9.73 19.74
C GLU A 242 -15.05 -9.11 18.96
N TRP A 243 -14.74 -8.12 18.11
CA TRP A 243 -15.72 -7.44 17.26
C TRP A 243 -15.93 -8.10 15.90
N VAL A 244 -15.20 -9.17 15.58
CA VAL A 244 -15.30 -9.86 14.28
C VAL A 244 -16.74 -10.22 13.95
N ALA A 245 -17.41 -10.94 14.84
CA ALA A 245 -18.80 -11.38 14.60
C ALA A 245 -19.77 -10.20 14.42
N ARG A 246 -19.59 -9.13 15.22
CA ARG A 246 -20.43 -7.92 15.13
C ARG A 246 -20.23 -7.19 13.80
N PHE A 247 -18.99 -7.05 13.33
CA PHE A 247 -18.71 -6.48 12.02
C PHE A 247 -19.22 -7.35 10.87
N GLU A 248 -19.10 -8.68 10.97
CA GLU A 248 -19.68 -9.60 9.97
C GLU A 248 -21.19 -9.44 9.86
N ASP A 249 -21.90 -9.34 10.99
CA ASP A 249 -23.36 -9.16 11.03
C ASP A 249 -23.76 -7.81 10.42
N ILE A 250 -23.10 -6.71 10.81
CA ILE A 250 -23.36 -5.38 10.27
C ILE A 250 -23.09 -5.35 8.76
N LEU A 251 -21.96 -5.92 8.33
CA LEU A 251 -21.56 -5.98 6.92
C LEU A 251 -22.59 -6.72 6.08
N ARG A 252 -23.07 -7.86 6.58
CA ARG A 252 -24.09 -8.69 5.92
C ARG A 252 -25.45 -8.02 5.85
N GLU A 253 -25.91 -7.36 6.92
CA GLU A 253 -27.25 -6.84 7.05
C GLU A 253 -27.42 -5.40 6.53
N GLN A 254 -26.36 -4.59 6.65
CA GLN A 254 -26.41 -3.16 6.35
C GLN A 254 -25.45 -2.73 5.25
N GLY A 255 -24.53 -3.62 4.85
CA GLY A 255 -23.61 -3.41 3.74
C GLY A 255 -22.39 -2.57 4.10
N ILE A 256 -21.54 -2.41 3.11
CA ILE A 256 -20.20 -1.82 3.27
C ILE A 256 -20.25 -0.31 3.63
N SER A 257 -21.20 0.45 3.12
CA SER A 257 -21.28 1.90 3.38
C SER A 257 -21.57 2.20 4.85
N GLU A 258 -22.53 1.50 5.46
CA GLU A 258 -22.85 1.67 6.90
C GLU A 258 -21.68 1.17 7.77
N THR A 259 -21.03 0.05 7.39
CA THR A 259 -19.85 -0.46 8.07
C THR A 259 -18.69 0.53 7.99
N ASN A 260 -18.46 1.15 6.84
CA ASN A 260 -17.44 2.18 6.65
C ASN A 260 -17.71 3.43 7.50
N LEU A 261 -18.97 3.84 7.61
CA LEU A 261 -19.36 4.97 8.46
C LEU A 261 -19.09 4.68 9.94
N LEU A 262 -19.43 3.46 10.40
CA LEU A 262 -19.11 3.02 11.76
C LEU A 262 -17.60 3.01 12.00
N ALA A 263 -16.82 2.44 11.07
CA ALA A 263 -15.36 2.42 11.17
C ALA A 263 -14.76 3.84 11.24
N ARG A 264 -15.25 4.80 10.46
CA ARG A 264 -14.87 6.22 10.55
C ARG A 264 -15.15 6.80 11.93
N THR A 265 -16.34 6.52 12.48
CA THR A 265 -16.72 7.02 13.80
C THR A 265 -15.81 6.44 14.88
N ILE A 266 -15.55 5.13 14.82
CA ILE A 266 -14.63 4.45 15.74
C ILE A 266 -13.25 5.13 15.72
N THR A 267 -12.69 5.36 14.54
CA THR A 267 -11.38 6.01 14.38
C THR A 267 -11.41 7.46 14.87
N ALA A 268 -12.44 8.23 14.51
CA ALA A 268 -12.54 9.65 14.85
C ALA A 268 -12.63 9.91 16.37
N TYR A 269 -13.29 9.02 17.09
CA TYR A 269 -13.50 9.14 18.54
C TYR A 269 -12.45 8.39 19.37
N GLY A 270 -11.58 7.58 18.75
CA GLY A 270 -10.57 6.78 19.47
C GLY A 270 -11.20 5.83 20.49
N VAL A 271 -12.18 5.06 20.04
CA VAL A 271 -13.10 4.30 20.89
C VAL A 271 -12.39 3.25 21.73
N ASP A 272 -12.75 3.18 23.02
CA ASP A 272 -12.48 2.03 23.87
C ASP A 272 -13.50 0.92 23.58
N TYR A 273 -13.02 -0.17 22.97
CA TYR A 273 -13.88 -1.27 22.52
C TYR A 273 -14.53 -2.03 23.68
N ASP A 274 -13.87 -2.20 24.81
CA ASP A 274 -14.45 -2.86 25.99
C ASP A 274 -15.63 -2.06 26.52
N LYS A 275 -15.46 -0.75 26.56
CA LYS A 275 -16.51 0.18 26.99
C LYS A 275 -17.66 0.22 25.98
N LEU A 276 -17.35 0.28 24.68
CA LEU A 276 -18.38 0.25 23.65
C LEU A 276 -19.16 -1.07 23.64
N SER A 277 -18.48 -2.22 23.83
CA SER A 277 -19.13 -3.52 23.98
C SER A 277 -20.11 -3.52 25.15
N ALA A 278 -19.68 -3.06 26.32
CA ALA A 278 -20.54 -2.99 27.50
C ALA A 278 -21.76 -2.08 27.29
N LEU A 279 -21.58 -0.94 26.59
CA LEU A 279 -22.67 -0.04 26.23
C LEU A 279 -23.65 -0.67 25.23
N ALA A 280 -23.13 -1.31 24.19
CA ALA A 280 -23.92 -1.96 23.16
C ALA A 280 -24.76 -3.10 23.75
N ASP A 281 -24.16 -3.94 24.59
CA ASP A 281 -24.83 -5.04 25.27
C ASP A 281 -25.89 -4.55 26.25
N TYR A 282 -25.60 -3.49 27.01
CA TYR A 282 -26.55 -2.87 27.92
C TYR A 282 -27.76 -2.27 27.18
N ALA A 283 -27.51 -1.60 26.06
CA ALA A 283 -28.53 -0.98 25.25
C ALA A 283 -29.23 -1.98 24.29
N ASN A 284 -28.71 -3.21 24.18
CA ASN A 284 -29.13 -4.24 23.23
C ASN A 284 -29.12 -3.70 21.79
N VAL A 285 -27.97 -3.15 21.36
CA VAL A 285 -27.78 -2.51 20.07
C VAL A 285 -26.73 -3.27 19.26
N ASP A 286 -27.10 -3.66 18.03
CA ASP A 286 -26.25 -4.33 17.06
C ASP A 286 -26.22 -3.62 15.68
N ASP A 287 -27.00 -2.56 15.53
CA ASP A 287 -27.10 -1.75 14.32
C ASP A 287 -26.02 -0.69 14.26
N ALA A 288 -25.38 -0.51 13.07
CA ALA A 288 -24.27 0.44 12.90
C ALA A 288 -24.65 1.88 13.31
N ARG A 289 -25.84 2.34 12.92
CA ARG A 289 -26.27 3.71 13.22
C ARG A 289 -26.53 3.94 14.71
N ASP A 290 -27.03 2.93 15.38
CA ASP A 290 -27.26 3.03 16.83
C ASP A 290 -25.95 2.91 17.60
N LEU A 291 -24.98 2.09 17.13
CA LEU A 291 -23.62 2.08 17.65
C LEU A 291 -22.91 3.43 17.47
N ILE A 292 -23.06 4.07 16.31
CA ILE A 292 -22.56 5.42 16.06
C ILE A 292 -23.13 6.42 17.08
N LYS A 293 -24.45 6.37 17.34
CA LYS A 293 -25.08 7.24 18.34
C LYS A 293 -24.56 6.97 19.75
N LEU A 294 -24.25 5.72 20.10
CA LEU A 294 -23.63 5.38 21.38
C LEU A 294 -22.23 6.00 21.48
N ILE A 295 -21.41 5.87 20.44
CA ILE A 295 -20.07 6.45 20.37
C ILE A 295 -20.13 7.98 20.52
N GLU A 296 -20.98 8.64 19.74
CA GLU A 296 -21.14 10.10 19.77
C GLU A 296 -21.66 10.67 21.08
N ASN A 297 -22.26 9.83 21.93
CA ASN A 297 -22.82 10.22 23.24
C ASN A 297 -22.13 9.48 24.40
N GLU A 298 -20.95 8.91 24.18
CA GLU A 298 -20.23 8.10 25.18
C GLU A 298 -20.00 8.83 26.50
N ASP A 299 -19.77 10.13 26.44
CA ASP A 299 -19.56 11.02 27.60
C ASP A 299 -20.77 11.13 28.53
N ARG A 300 -21.96 10.72 28.08
CA ARG A 300 -23.20 10.72 28.85
C ARG A 300 -23.42 9.45 29.66
N PHE A 301 -22.58 8.43 29.45
CA PHE A 301 -22.67 7.17 30.16
C PHE A 301 -21.59 7.10 31.24
N TYR A 302 -22.02 6.85 32.47
CA TYR A 302 -21.12 6.67 33.62
C TYR A 302 -21.08 5.20 33.98
N PHE A 303 -19.89 4.62 33.95
CA PHE A 303 -19.63 3.28 34.46
C PHE A 303 -19.29 3.36 35.93
N PHE A 304 -19.99 2.62 36.75
CA PHE A 304 -19.77 2.53 38.22
C PHE A 304 -19.09 1.22 38.58
#